data_a396d51975874ab48def3e84a85e55de
#
_entry.id   a396d51975874ab48def3e84a85e55de
#
_cell.length_a   1.000
_cell.length_b   1.000
_cell.length_c   1.000
_cell.angle_alpha   90.00
_cell.angle_beta   90.00
_cell.angle_gamma   90.00
#
_symmetry.space_group_name_H-M   'P 1'
#
loop_
_entity.id
_entity.type
_entity.pdbx_description
1 polymer ?
#
loop_
_entity_poly.entity_id
_entity_poly.type
_entity_poly.pdbx_seq_one_letter_code
_entity_poly.pdbx_strand_id
1 'polypeptide(L)'
;MSEQATEHVKCLIIGSGPAGYTAGIYASRADLKPVMYQGLQPGGQLTITTEVDNFPGYPEGVQGPELMQDLQKQAERFGTQVRYGMATKVDFSGPVHKVWIDETTLITADSVIVATGASAKWLGLESEQRLNGFGVSACAVCDGFFFRGQDVAIVGAGDTAAEEATYLAKLCTKVYMIVRKGEMRASKAMQQRVLNTPNIEVIYNSETEEILGANSVEGARIKNAVTGETRELKVTGFFVAIGHKPNTDIFKEWLDMDETGYLKVIPGTTKTNRAGIFAAGDCADKVYRQAVSAAGTGCMAALDAERYLAEHNIH
;
A
#
# COMPACT_ATOMS: atom_id res chain seq x y z
N MET A 1 -30.06 -21.37 -10.22
CA MET A 1 -30.77 -20.64 -9.16
C MET A 1 -30.18 -19.22 -9.16
N SER A 2 -30.99 -18.16 -9.32
CA SER A 2 -30.50 -16.79 -9.21
C SER A 2 -30.09 -16.55 -7.75
N GLU A 3 -28.83 -16.24 -7.51
CA GLU A 3 -28.37 -15.81 -6.18
C GLU A 3 -29.14 -14.55 -5.82
N GLN A 4 -29.91 -14.60 -4.75
CA GLN A 4 -30.64 -13.43 -4.27
C GLN A 4 -29.68 -12.57 -3.45
N ALA A 5 -29.60 -11.27 -3.78
CA ALA A 5 -28.78 -10.34 -3.02
C ALA A 5 -29.25 -10.29 -1.56
N THR A 6 -28.30 -10.31 -0.62
CA THR A 6 -28.59 -10.17 0.80
C THR A 6 -28.95 -8.73 1.15
N GLU A 7 -28.34 -7.77 0.46
CA GLU A 7 -28.53 -6.34 0.68
C GLU A 7 -28.21 -5.54 -0.60
N HIS A 8 -28.89 -4.39 -0.75
CA HIS A 8 -28.57 -3.38 -1.75
C HIS A 8 -28.15 -2.07 -1.09
N VAL A 9 -27.05 -1.46 -1.58
CA VAL A 9 -26.49 -0.22 -1.03
C VAL A 9 -26.19 0.80 -2.13
N LYS A 10 -26.32 2.09 -1.86
CA LYS A 10 -25.96 3.15 -2.82
C LYS A 10 -24.47 3.21 -3.10
N CYS A 11 -23.67 3.13 -2.04
CA CYS A 11 -22.22 3.23 -2.11
C CYS A 11 -21.56 2.13 -1.28
N LEU A 12 -20.81 1.26 -1.94
CA LEU A 12 -20.02 0.22 -1.31
C LEU A 12 -18.54 0.60 -1.34
N ILE A 13 -17.87 0.52 -0.21
CA ILE A 13 -16.42 0.75 -0.10
C ILE A 13 -15.74 -0.59 0.22
N ILE A 14 -14.74 -0.97 -0.58
CA ILE A 14 -13.97 -2.19 -0.40
C ILE A 14 -12.57 -1.84 0.07
N GLY A 15 -12.29 -2.08 1.34
CA GLY A 15 -11.02 -1.78 2.00
C GLY A 15 -11.10 -0.63 2.99
N SER A 16 -10.33 -0.73 4.07
CA SER A 16 -10.38 0.15 5.25
C SER A 16 -9.05 0.86 5.55
N GLY A 17 -8.17 1.02 4.57
CA GLY A 17 -6.99 1.87 4.68
C GLY A 17 -7.37 3.38 4.71
N PRO A 18 -6.39 4.28 4.74
CA PRO A 18 -6.64 5.73 4.73
C PRO A 18 -7.55 6.18 3.59
N ALA A 19 -7.44 5.55 2.41
CA ALA A 19 -8.33 5.83 1.28
C ALA A 19 -9.78 5.45 1.58
N GLY A 20 -10.00 4.23 2.12
CA GLY A 20 -11.34 3.74 2.43
C GLY A 20 -12.03 4.56 3.51
N TYR A 21 -11.39 4.78 4.65
CA TYR A 21 -11.99 5.59 5.72
C TYR A 21 -12.26 7.03 5.29
N THR A 22 -11.33 7.64 4.53
CA THR A 22 -11.57 8.98 4.00
C THR A 22 -12.74 8.99 3.00
N ALA A 23 -12.83 8.00 2.12
CA ALA A 23 -13.99 7.85 1.24
C ALA A 23 -15.29 7.72 2.05
N GLY A 24 -15.28 6.92 3.12
CA GLY A 24 -16.41 6.76 4.03
C GLY A 24 -16.86 8.08 4.67
N ILE A 25 -15.90 8.88 5.16
CA ILE A 25 -16.18 10.21 5.73
C ILE A 25 -16.91 11.10 4.72
N TYR A 26 -16.36 11.23 3.50
CA TYR A 26 -16.92 12.13 2.49
C TYR A 26 -18.24 11.61 1.93
N ALA A 27 -18.35 10.32 1.66
CA ALA A 27 -19.60 9.69 1.18
C ALA A 27 -20.73 9.81 2.22
N SER A 28 -20.43 9.60 3.51
CA SER A 28 -21.41 9.79 4.60
C SER A 28 -21.87 11.24 4.69
N ARG A 29 -20.97 12.20 4.56
CA ARG A 29 -21.31 13.63 4.59
C ARG A 29 -22.14 14.08 3.38
N ALA A 30 -22.06 13.34 2.27
CA ALA A 30 -22.93 13.51 1.09
C ALA A 30 -24.24 12.69 1.15
N ASP A 31 -24.57 12.11 2.31
CA ASP A 31 -25.76 11.25 2.56
C ASP A 31 -25.86 10.03 1.64
N LEU A 32 -24.72 9.50 1.19
CA LEU A 32 -24.67 8.27 0.39
C LEU A 32 -24.86 7.00 1.21
N LYS A 33 -24.86 7.09 2.55
CA LYS A 33 -25.04 5.97 3.50
C LYS A 33 -24.09 4.80 3.17
N PRO A 34 -22.78 5.04 3.08
CA PRO A 34 -21.84 4.05 2.61
C PRO A 34 -21.74 2.86 3.56
N VAL A 35 -21.63 1.67 2.96
CA VAL A 35 -21.26 0.44 3.65
C VAL A 35 -19.82 0.13 3.25
N MET A 36 -18.97 -0.15 4.24
CA MET A 36 -17.56 -0.48 4.05
C MET A 36 -17.26 -1.89 4.54
N TYR A 37 -16.56 -2.68 3.73
CA TYR A 37 -15.99 -3.96 4.16
C TYR A 37 -14.47 -3.85 4.30
N GLN A 38 -13.96 -4.16 5.50
CA GLN A 38 -12.60 -3.87 5.92
C GLN A 38 -11.53 -4.78 5.31
N GLY A 39 -11.90 -5.99 4.87
CA GLY A 39 -10.96 -7.01 4.44
C GLY A 39 -10.34 -7.76 5.63
N LEU A 40 -9.28 -8.53 5.34
CA LEU A 40 -8.60 -9.37 6.34
C LEU A 40 -7.73 -8.57 7.32
N GLN A 41 -7.30 -7.39 6.94
CA GLN A 41 -6.47 -6.50 7.76
C GLN A 41 -7.18 -5.15 7.94
N PRO A 42 -8.07 -5.03 8.95
CA PRO A 42 -8.75 -3.77 9.26
C PRO A 42 -7.76 -2.64 9.51
N GLY A 43 -7.92 -1.51 8.79
CA GLY A 43 -6.99 -0.39 8.84
C GLY A 43 -5.81 -0.48 7.85
N GLY A 44 -5.61 -1.64 7.20
CA GLY A 44 -4.59 -1.82 6.16
C GLY A 44 -3.15 -1.78 6.68
N GLN A 45 -2.21 -1.38 5.82
CA GLN A 45 -0.77 -1.46 6.08
C GLN A 45 -0.30 -0.65 7.30
N LEU A 46 -0.97 0.45 7.64
CA LEU A 46 -0.58 1.26 8.80
C LEU A 46 -0.80 0.56 10.14
N THR A 47 -1.61 -0.49 10.20
CA THR A 47 -1.81 -1.23 11.45
C THR A 47 -0.64 -2.13 11.85
N ILE A 48 0.29 -2.36 10.94
CA ILE A 48 1.52 -3.12 11.16
C ILE A 48 2.77 -2.23 11.17
N THR A 49 2.58 -0.90 11.08
CA THR A 49 3.67 0.08 11.25
C THR A 49 3.67 0.64 12.67
N THR A 50 4.80 1.13 13.13
CA THR A 50 4.93 1.71 14.46
C THR A 50 4.56 3.19 14.41
N GLU A 51 5.51 4.07 14.23
CA GLU A 51 5.34 5.52 14.26
C GLU A 51 5.08 6.08 12.87
N VAL A 52 4.14 7.03 12.78
CA VAL A 52 3.77 7.75 11.55
C VAL A 52 3.96 9.25 11.81
N ASP A 53 5.06 9.79 11.30
CA ASP A 53 5.44 11.20 11.46
C ASP A 53 5.01 12.11 10.31
N ASN A 54 4.57 11.50 9.21
CA ASN A 54 4.33 12.21 7.96
C ASN A 54 2.85 12.33 7.57
N PHE A 55 1.92 12.02 8.48
CA PHE A 55 0.51 12.29 8.27
C PHE A 55 0.12 13.64 8.89
N PRO A 56 -0.33 14.62 8.10
CA PRO A 56 -0.66 15.97 8.61
C PRO A 56 -1.76 15.93 9.66
N GLY A 57 -1.59 16.70 10.74
CA GLY A 57 -2.53 16.79 11.85
C GLY A 57 -2.01 16.18 13.15
N TYR A 58 -0.89 15.48 13.09
CA TYR A 58 -0.23 14.87 14.26
C TYR A 58 1.19 15.45 14.43
N PRO A 59 1.34 16.60 15.09
CA PRO A 59 2.64 17.29 15.18
C PRO A 59 3.70 16.53 15.99
N GLU A 60 3.28 15.63 16.87
CA GLU A 60 4.15 14.78 17.69
C GLU A 60 4.26 13.34 17.15
N GLY A 61 3.83 13.13 15.89
CA GLY A 61 3.66 11.78 15.35
C GLY A 61 2.45 11.04 15.94
N VAL A 62 2.18 9.86 15.45
CA VAL A 62 1.10 8.98 15.92
C VAL A 62 1.44 7.52 15.64
N GLN A 63 1.01 6.60 16.51
CA GLN A 63 1.15 5.17 16.20
C GLN A 63 0.19 4.78 15.06
N GLY A 64 0.69 3.99 14.10
CA GLY A 64 -0.10 3.61 12.93
C GLY A 64 -1.48 3.01 13.28
N PRO A 65 -1.58 2.06 14.22
CA PRO A 65 -2.87 1.54 14.69
C PRO A 65 -3.79 2.60 15.28
N GLU A 66 -3.26 3.58 16.01
CA GLU A 66 -4.03 4.68 16.61
C GLU A 66 -4.60 5.60 15.52
N LEU A 67 -3.77 6.01 14.55
CA LEU A 67 -4.21 6.78 13.39
C LEU A 67 -5.38 6.08 12.67
N MET A 68 -5.29 4.76 12.47
CA MET A 68 -6.34 4.01 11.78
C MET A 68 -7.62 3.90 12.61
N GLN A 69 -7.51 3.80 13.94
CA GLN A 69 -8.67 3.86 14.83
C GLN A 69 -9.35 5.24 14.81
N ASP A 70 -8.59 6.31 14.75
CA ASP A 70 -9.13 7.66 14.68
C ASP A 70 -9.86 7.91 13.35
N LEU A 71 -9.30 7.45 12.23
CA LEU A 71 -9.97 7.52 10.93
C LEU A 71 -11.24 6.68 10.91
N GLN A 72 -11.24 5.48 11.50
CA GLN A 72 -12.44 4.64 11.63
C GLN A 72 -13.51 5.34 12.45
N LYS A 73 -13.19 5.80 13.66
CA LYS A 73 -14.12 6.53 14.53
C LYS A 73 -14.72 7.75 13.84
N GLN A 74 -13.88 8.46 13.05
CA GLN A 74 -14.35 9.62 12.30
C GLN A 74 -15.34 9.21 11.20
N ALA A 75 -15.07 8.14 10.45
CA ALA A 75 -15.97 7.63 9.43
C ALA A 75 -17.31 7.17 10.03
N GLU A 76 -17.27 6.38 11.10
CA GLU A 76 -18.45 5.89 11.83
C GLU A 76 -19.29 7.04 12.42
N ARG A 77 -18.64 8.07 12.96
CA ARG A 77 -19.32 9.28 13.49
C ARG A 77 -20.18 9.96 12.44
N PHE A 78 -19.81 9.92 11.17
CA PHE A 78 -20.59 10.48 10.06
C PHE A 78 -21.61 9.50 9.48
N GLY A 79 -21.61 8.23 9.93
CA GLY A 79 -22.60 7.23 9.52
C GLY A 79 -22.11 6.17 8.54
N THR A 80 -20.78 6.08 8.28
CA THR A 80 -20.22 4.94 7.53
C THR A 80 -20.47 3.66 8.30
N GLN A 81 -21.13 2.68 7.68
CA GLN A 81 -21.30 1.36 8.27
C GLN A 81 -20.07 0.52 8.00
N VAL A 82 -19.18 0.44 8.99
CA VAL A 82 -17.93 -0.34 8.91
C VAL A 82 -18.22 -1.78 9.32
N ARG A 83 -17.91 -2.73 8.44
CA ARG A 83 -18.22 -4.15 8.62
C ARG A 83 -16.98 -5.02 8.39
N TYR A 84 -16.90 -6.12 9.12
CA TYR A 84 -15.92 -7.18 8.85
C TYR A 84 -16.34 -7.98 7.62
N GLY A 85 -15.37 -8.53 6.92
CA GLY A 85 -15.55 -9.38 5.76
C GLY A 85 -14.65 -8.96 4.60
N MET A 86 -14.36 -9.90 3.72
CA MET A 86 -13.49 -9.72 2.57
C MET A 86 -14.28 -9.88 1.28
N ALA A 87 -14.16 -8.91 0.35
CA ALA A 87 -14.65 -9.09 -1.01
C ALA A 87 -13.83 -10.16 -1.71
N THR A 88 -14.47 -11.24 -2.13
CA THR A 88 -13.83 -12.42 -2.74
C THR A 88 -14.10 -12.54 -4.23
N LYS A 89 -15.20 -11.95 -4.72
CA LYS A 89 -15.62 -11.98 -6.12
C LYS A 89 -16.45 -10.75 -6.46
N VAL A 90 -16.40 -10.32 -7.70
CA VAL A 90 -17.23 -9.24 -8.22
C VAL A 90 -17.85 -9.60 -9.56
N ASP A 91 -18.97 -8.95 -9.90
CA ASP A 91 -19.59 -8.94 -11.21
C ASP A 91 -20.03 -7.52 -11.54
N PHE A 92 -19.34 -6.88 -12.45
CA PHE A 92 -19.58 -5.50 -12.91
C PHE A 92 -20.16 -5.45 -14.33
N SER A 93 -20.87 -6.50 -14.76
CA SER A 93 -21.46 -6.59 -16.10
C SER A 93 -22.68 -5.68 -16.29
N GLY A 94 -23.42 -5.43 -15.20
CA GLY A 94 -24.67 -4.65 -15.22
C GLY A 94 -24.55 -3.25 -14.63
N PRO A 95 -25.65 -2.48 -14.66
CA PRO A 95 -25.71 -1.15 -14.05
C PRO A 95 -25.71 -1.20 -12.51
N VAL A 96 -26.12 -2.32 -11.93
CA VAL A 96 -26.04 -2.60 -10.51
C VAL A 96 -24.88 -3.57 -10.30
N HIS A 97 -23.91 -3.16 -9.51
CA HIS A 97 -22.70 -3.92 -9.27
C HIS A 97 -22.91 -4.98 -8.20
N LYS A 98 -22.31 -6.15 -8.38
CA LYS A 98 -22.40 -7.26 -7.44
C LYS A 98 -21.05 -7.55 -6.81
N VAL A 99 -21.02 -7.70 -5.50
CA VAL A 99 -19.83 -8.02 -4.73
C VAL A 99 -20.17 -9.14 -3.72
N TRP A 100 -19.40 -10.22 -3.74
CA TRP A 100 -19.52 -11.30 -2.77
C TRP A 100 -18.52 -11.09 -1.64
N ILE A 101 -19.07 -11.11 -0.43
CA ILE A 101 -18.30 -11.02 0.81
C ILE A 101 -18.22 -12.41 1.41
N ASP A 102 -16.99 -12.83 1.75
CA ASP A 102 -16.70 -14.15 2.35
C ASP A 102 -17.37 -15.31 1.58
N GLU A 103 -17.39 -15.21 0.24
CA GLU A 103 -17.95 -16.18 -0.71
C GLU A 103 -19.47 -16.40 -0.64
N THR A 104 -20.13 -16.01 0.43
CA THR A 104 -21.53 -16.37 0.73
C THR A 104 -22.50 -15.20 0.72
N THR A 105 -22.06 -14.00 1.06
CA THR A 105 -22.92 -12.82 1.18
C THR A 105 -22.86 -11.95 -0.07
N LEU A 106 -23.95 -11.89 -0.82
CA LEU A 106 -24.06 -11.04 -2.00
C LEU A 106 -24.56 -9.64 -1.63
N ILE A 107 -23.72 -8.64 -1.87
CA ILE A 107 -24.08 -7.22 -1.81
C ILE A 107 -24.22 -6.69 -3.24
N THR A 108 -25.30 -5.96 -3.49
CA THR A 108 -25.47 -5.19 -4.71
C THR A 108 -25.29 -3.71 -4.40
N ALA A 109 -24.68 -2.95 -5.34
CA ALA A 109 -24.39 -1.55 -5.13
C ALA A 109 -24.60 -0.74 -6.42
N ASP A 110 -25.05 0.51 -6.27
CA ASP A 110 -25.14 1.47 -7.38
C ASP A 110 -23.78 2.08 -7.72
N SER A 111 -22.92 2.22 -6.71
CA SER A 111 -21.52 2.64 -6.88
C SER A 111 -20.57 1.84 -5.98
N VAL A 112 -19.34 1.64 -6.44
CA VAL A 112 -18.30 0.93 -5.68
C VAL A 112 -17.01 1.73 -5.68
N ILE A 113 -16.44 1.93 -4.49
CA ILE A 113 -15.10 2.51 -4.31
C ILE A 113 -14.14 1.37 -3.93
N VAL A 114 -13.19 1.09 -4.83
CA VAL A 114 -12.12 0.12 -4.60
C VAL A 114 -10.97 0.82 -3.88
N ALA A 115 -10.75 0.47 -2.62
CA ALA A 115 -9.72 1.03 -1.75
C ALA A 115 -8.88 -0.08 -1.07
N THR A 116 -8.63 -1.16 -1.82
CA THR A 116 -8.02 -2.40 -1.31
C THR A 116 -6.52 -2.31 -1.06
N GLY A 117 -5.88 -1.20 -1.48
CA GLY A 117 -4.47 -0.94 -1.24
C GLY A 117 -3.52 -1.87 -2.00
N ALA A 118 -2.28 -1.92 -1.53
CA ALA A 118 -1.22 -2.81 -2.03
C ALA A 118 -0.43 -3.38 -0.86
N SER A 119 0.12 -4.57 -1.05
CA SER A 119 0.95 -5.25 -0.07
C SER A 119 2.42 -5.21 -0.50
N ALA A 120 3.33 -4.89 0.41
CA ALA A 120 4.75 -4.99 0.17
C ALA A 120 5.14 -6.46 -0.12
N LYS A 121 6.10 -6.65 -1.01
CA LYS A 121 6.73 -7.94 -1.20
C LYS A 121 7.87 -8.08 -0.21
N TRP A 122 7.97 -9.25 0.39
CA TRP A 122 8.95 -9.59 1.40
C TRP A 122 9.92 -10.67 0.90
N LEU A 123 11.06 -10.79 1.52
CA LEU A 123 12.04 -11.84 1.22
C LEU A 123 11.56 -13.22 1.69
N GLY A 124 10.67 -13.25 2.68
CA GLY A 124 10.15 -14.47 3.27
C GLY A 124 11.05 -15.05 4.38
N LEU A 125 11.93 -14.23 4.94
CA LEU A 125 12.80 -14.63 6.04
C LEU A 125 12.05 -14.53 7.38
N GLU A 126 12.24 -15.49 8.27
CA GLU A 126 11.68 -15.44 9.62
C GLU A 126 12.18 -14.20 10.40
N SER A 127 13.46 -13.87 10.25
CA SER A 127 14.07 -12.68 10.85
C SER A 127 13.47 -11.37 10.32
N GLU A 128 13.09 -11.32 9.04
CA GLU A 128 12.40 -10.20 8.43
C GLU A 128 11.04 -9.95 9.10
N GLN A 129 10.26 -11.02 9.28
CA GLN A 129 8.93 -10.93 9.93
C GLN A 129 9.05 -10.51 11.39
N ARG A 130 10.00 -11.10 12.13
CA ARG A 130 10.24 -10.81 13.55
C ARG A 130 10.66 -9.37 13.81
N LEU A 131 11.45 -8.78 12.91
CA LEU A 131 12.02 -7.44 13.06
C LEU A 131 11.23 -6.37 12.24
N ASN A 132 10.10 -6.73 11.66
CA ASN A 132 9.24 -5.77 10.95
C ASN A 132 8.74 -4.70 11.91
N GLY A 133 8.96 -3.41 11.56
CA GLY A 133 8.70 -2.26 12.44
C GLY A 133 9.76 -2.04 13.53
N PHE A 134 10.72 -2.96 13.70
CA PHE A 134 11.84 -2.84 14.63
C PHE A 134 13.19 -2.71 13.91
N GLY A 135 13.18 -1.92 12.85
CA GLY A 135 14.34 -1.66 11.98
C GLY A 135 14.22 -2.28 10.60
N VAL A 136 13.29 -3.20 10.36
CA VAL A 136 12.92 -3.67 9.02
C VAL A 136 11.72 -2.87 8.51
N SER A 137 11.82 -2.34 7.29
CA SER A 137 10.80 -1.54 6.64
C SER A 137 10.72 -1.82 5.13
N ALA A 138 9.56 -1.60 4.52
CA ALA A 138 9.36 -1.63 3.08
C ALA A 138 9.12 -0.23 2.48
N CYS A 139 9.37 0.85 3.24
CA CYS A 139 9.15 2.23 2.80
C CYS A 139 10.26 3.17 3.32
N ALA A 140 11.25 3.45 2.49
CA ALA A 140 12.33 4.36 2.87
C ALA A 140 11.86 5.80 3.12
N VAL A 141 10.84 6.26 2.40
CA VAL A 141 10.27 7.62 2.59
C VAL A 141 9.52 7.73 3.92
N CYS A 142 8.93 6.62 4.40
CA CYS A 142 8.23 6.58 5.67
C CYS A 142 9.23 6.60 6.85
N ASP A 143 10.17 5.66 6.83
CA ASP A 143 10.95 5.30 8.01
C ASP A 143 12.42 5.73 7.94
N GLY A 144 12.91 6.17 6.77
CA GLY A 144 14.31 6.52 6.57
C GLY A 144 14.81 7.63 7.50
N PHE A 145 13.93 8.52 7.93
CA PHE A 145 14.29 9.61 8.86
C PHE A 145 14.79 9.10 10.22
N PHE A 146 14.23 8.00 10.72
CA PHE A 146 14.63 7.39 12.00
C PHE A 146 16.07 6.84 12.00
N PHE A 147 16.63 6.62 10.81
CA PHE A 147 18.00 6.11 10.62
C PHE A 147 19.01 7.20 10.25
N ARG A 148 18.69 8.46 10.51
CA ARG A 148 19.56 9.59 10.21
C ARG A 148 20.91 9.45 10.94
N GLY A 149 22.01 9.54 10.16
CA GLY A 149 23.37 9.41 10.68
C GLY A 149 23.78 7.97 11.03
N GLN A 150 23.00 6.97 10.61
CA GLN A 150 23.27 5.56 10.84
C GLN A 150 23.58 4.83 9.53
N ASP A 151 24.07 3.60 9.62
CA ASP A 151 24.30 2.73 8.47
C ASP A 151 23.07 1.84 8.26
N VAL A 152 22.63 1.72 7.00
CA VAL A 152 21.45 0.94 6.63
C VAL A 152 21.73 0.04 5.44
N ALA A 153 20.94 -1.03 5.31
CA ALA A 153 20.90 -1.86 4.11
C ALA A 153 19.56 -1.69 3.38
N ILE A 154 19.60 -1.82 2.05
CA ILE A 154 18.42 -1.88 1.21
C ILE A 154 18.56 -3.02 0.21
N VAL A 155 17.54 -3.86 0.08
CA VAL A 155 17.52 -4.95 -0.89
C VAL A 155 16.60 -4.62 -2.05
N GLY A 156 17.13 -4.72 -3.26
CA GLY A 156 16.37 -4.46 -4.49
C GLY A 156 17.30 -4.05 -5.64
N ALA A 157 16.74 -4.02 -6.86
CA ALA A 157 17.53 -3.76 -8.07
C ALA A 157 16.78 -2.93 -9.14
N GLY A 158 15.51 -2.59 -8.92
CA GLY A 158 14.70 -1.78 -9.83
C GLY A 158 14.79 -0.28 -9.54
N ASP A 159 14.08 0.53 -10.33
CA ASP A 159 14.05 1.98 -10.16
C ASP A 159 13.65 2.41 -8.76
N THR A 160 12.60 1.81 -8.19
CA THR A 160 12.16 2.08 -6.81
C THR A 160 13.30 1.86 -5.80
N ALA A 161 14.01 0.74 -5.90
CA ALA A 161 15.14 0.46 -4.99
C ALA A 161 16.27 1.48 -5.16
N ALA A 162 16.55 1.92 -6.38
CA ALA A 162 17.55 2.94 -6.66
C ALA A 162 17.12 4.33 -6.15
N GLU A 163 15.85 4.69 -6.29
CA GLU A 163 15.27 5.92 -5.74
C GLU A 163 15.35 5.92 -4.22
N GLU A 164 14.91 4.84 -3.58
CA GLU A 164 14.93 4.68 -2.12
C GLU A 164 16.37 4.65 -1.58
N ALA A 165 17.31 3.97 -2.23
CA ALA A 165 18.72 3.99 -1.85
C ALA A 165 19.30 5.41 -1.91
N THR A 166 19.01 6.17 -2.97
CA THR A 166 19.47 7.57 -3.10
C THR A 166 18.75 8.52 -2.13
N TYR A 167 17.53 8.22 -1.72
CA TYR A 167 16.83 8.94 -0.67
C TYR A 167 17.48 8.69 0.70
N LEU A 168 17.70 7.42 1.07
CA LEU A 168 18.39 7.02 2.30
C LEU A 168 19.80 7.61 2.39
N ALA A 169 20.52 7.68 1.28
CA ALA A 169 21.87 8.24 1.23
C ALA A 169 21.95 9.72 1.63
N LYS A 170 20.83 10.46 1.57
CA LYS A 170 20.77 11.86 2.03
C LYS A 170 20.65 11.95 3.57
N LEU A 171 20.18 10.90 4.20
CA LEU A 171 19.89 10.84 5.63
C LEU A 171 20.94 10.03 6.40
N CYS A 172 21.35 8.91 5.83
CA CYS A 172 22.18 7.90 6.47
C CYS A 172 23.67 8.12 6.21
N THR A 173 24.52 7.62 7.08
CA THR A 173 25.98 7.66 6.93
C THR A 173 26.40 6.77 5.77
N LYS A 174 25.86 5.57 5.70
CA LYS A 174 26.15 4.61 4.62
C LYS A 174 24.91 3.80 4.25
N VAL A 175 24.76 3.49 2.98
CA VAL A 175 23.71 2.63 2.44
C VAL A 175 24.35 1.45 1.72
N TYR A 176 24.07 0.24 2.17
CA TYR A 176 24.45 -0.99 1.48
C TYR A 176 23.29 -1.45 0.59
N MET A 177 23.44 -1.32 -0.73
CA MET A 177 22.42 -1.77 -1.67
C MET A 177 22.71 -3.20 -2.13
N ILE A 178 21.89 -4.15 -1.68
CA ILE A 178 22.04 -5.58 -1.95
C ILE A 178 21.28 -5.93 -3.23
N VAL A 179 22.02 -6.39 -4.24
CA VAL A 179 21.50 -6.72 -5.57
C VAL A 179 21.74 -8.21 -5.85
N ARG A 180 20.65 -8.96 -6.04
CA ARG A 180 20.70 -10.42 -6.22
C ARG A 180 21.49 -10.87 -7.46
N LYS A 181 21.46 -10.08 -8.53
CA LYS A 181 22.13 -10.37 -9.79
C LYS A 181 23.40 -9.54 -9.95
N GLY A 182 24.18 -9.82 -11.00
CA GLY A 182 25.38 -9.05 -11.36
C GLY A 182 25.12 -7.65 -11.93
N GLU A 183 23.85 -7.28 -12.05
CA GLU A 183 23.44 -5.97 -12.58
C GLU A 183 22.12 -5.49 -11.95
N MET A 184 21.92 -4.19 -11.90
CA MET A 184 20.66 -3.56 -11.56
C MET A 184 19.69 -3.60 -12.75
N ARG A 185 18.39 -3.74 -12.47
CA ARG A 185 17.30 -3.63 -13.47
C ARG A 185 16.77 -2.21 -13.62
N ALA A 186 17.23 -1.29 -12.77
CA ALA A 186 16.86 0.11 -12.83
C ALA A 186 17.27 0.74 -14.18
N SER A 187 16.62 1.83 -14.55
CA SER A 187 16.99 2.63 -15.74
C SER A 187 18.45 3.08 -15.65
N LYS A 188 19.11 3.27 -16.79
CA LYS A 188 20.53 3.69 -16.83
C LYS A 188 20.78 4.98 -16.05
N ALA A 189 19.83 5.91 -16.10
CA ALA A 189 19.91 7.16 -15.34
C ALA A 189 19.92 6.90 -13.83
N MET A 190 19.05 6.01 -13.34
CA MET A 190 19.00 5.65 -11.92
C MET A 190 20.22 4.83 -11.49
N GLN A 191 20.70 3.92 -12.33
CA GLN A 191 21.95 3.20 -12.06
C GLN A 191 23.13 4.18 -11.88
N GLN A 192 23.28 5.16 -12.77
CA GLN A 192 24.34 6.17 -12.66
C GLN A 192 24.18 7.03 -11.39
N ARG A 193 22.96 7.40 -11.04
CA ARG A 193 22.69 8.14 -9.81
C ARG A 193 23.16 7.36 -8.57
N VAL A 194 22.82 6.08 -8.47
CA VAL A 194 23.27 5.20 -7.37
C VAL A 194 24.79 5.12 -7.34
N LEU A 195 25.44 4.80 -8.48
CA LEU A 195 26.89 4.61 -8.57
C LEU A 195 27.69 5.89 -8.32
N ASN A 196 27.11 7.06 -8.61
CA ASN A 196 27.73 8.37 -8.35
C ASN A 196 27.44 8.90 -6.94
N THR A 197 26.68 8.20 -6.11
CA THR A 197 26.39 8.60 -4.73
C THR A 197 27.45 8.00 -3.79
N PRO A 198 28.34 8.82 -3.18
CA PRO A 198 29.58 8.31 -2.55
C PRO A 198 29.35 7.36 -1.35
N ASN A 199 28.25 7.52 -0.64
CA ASN A 199 27.91 6.71 0.53
C ASN A 199 26.98 5.54 0.22
N ILE A 200 26.75 5.21 -1.05
CA ILE A 200 26.09 3.96 -1.46
C ILE A 200 27.15 2.93 -1.88
N GLU A 201 27.12 1.77 -1.23
CA GLU A 201 27.90 0.60 -1.66
C GLU A 201 26.95 -0.41 -2.30
N VAL A 202 27.10 -0.68 -3.59
CA VAL A 202 26.29 -1.69 -4.28
C VAL A 202 27.00 -3.05 -4.18
N ILE A 203 26.28 -4.01 -3.60
CA ILE A 203 26.77 -5.39 -3.41
C ILE A 203 26.02 -6.30 -4.38
N TYR A 204 26.66 -6.66 -5.47
CA TYR A 204 26.08 -7.52 -6.51
C TYR A 204 26.16 -9.00 -6.16
N ASN A 205 25.38 -9.80 -6.89
CA ASN A 205 25.31 -11.27 -6.78
C ASN A 205 25.09 -11.74 -5.35
N SER A 206 24.36 -10.98 -4.53
CA SER A 206 24.22 -11.26 -3.11
C SER A 206 22.76 -11.32 -2.69
N GLU A 207 22.46 -12.29 -1.84
CA GLU A 207 21.14 -12.50 -1.22
C GLU A 207 21.26 -12.35 0.29
N THR A 208 20.19 -11.87 0.92
CA THR A 208 20.11 -11.82 2.38
C THR A 208 19.72 -13.18 2.90
N GLU A 209 20.53 -13.76 3.77
CA GLU A 209 20.22 -15.02 4.45
C GLU A 209 19.48 -14.79 5.76
N GLU A 210 19.85 -13.73 6.50
CA GLU A 210 19.29 -13.43 7.82
C GLU A 210 19.43 -11.94 8.14
N ILE A 211 18.44 -11.37 8.80
CA ILE A 211 18.53 -10.06 9.43
C ILE A 211 18.83 -10.28 10.91
N LEU A 212 19.95 -9.74 11.36
CA LEU A 212 20.52 -9.98 12.69
C LEU A 212 19.96 -8.99 13.71
N GLY A 213 19.77 -9.46 14.93
CA GLY A 213 19.30 -8.69 16.06
C GLY A 213 18.21 -9.42 16.85
N ALA A 214 18.12 -9.15 18.13
CA ALA A 214 17.13 -9.76 19.02
C ALA A 214 15.83 -8.96 19.06
N ASN A 215 15.89 -7.66 19.37
CA ASN A 215 14.74 -6.78 19.55
C ASN A 215 14.65 -5.71 18.46
N SER A 216 15.73 -5.43 17.77
CA SER A 216 15.83 -4.49 16.65
C SER A 216 16.91 -4.95 15.70
N VAL A 217 16.99 -4.36 14.51
CA VAL A 217 18.04 -4.66 13.54
C VAL A 217 19.42 -4.23 14.09
N GLU A 218 20.37 -5.16 14.12
CA GLU A 218 21.77 -4.95 14.51
C GLU A 218 22.72 -5.27 13.36
N GLY A 219 22.23 -5.92 12.29
CA GLY A 219 22.99 -6.27 11.12
C GLY A 219 22.21 -7.08 10.10
N ALA A 220 22.89 -7.47 9.04
CA ALA A 220 22.36 -8.41 8.04
C ALA A 220 23.45 -9.34 7.56
N ARG A 221 23.17 -10.64 7.48
CA ARG A 221 24.03 -11.65 6.87
C ARG A 221 23.63 -11.81 5.43
N ILE A 222 24.58 -11.58 4.54
CA ILE A 222 24.41 -11.75 3.10
C ILE A 222 25.35 -12.82 2.58
N LYS A 223 24.94 -13.50 1.51
CA LYS A 223 25.74 -14.52 0.83
C LYS A 223 25.87 -14.20 -0.65
N ASN A 224 27.09 -14.24 -1.14
CA ASN A 224 27.35 -14.13 -2.56
C ASN A 224 26.99 -15.43 -3.29
N ALA A 225 26.05 -15.37 -4.21
CA ALA A 225 25.55 -16.55 -4.93
C ALA A 225 26.56 -17.14 -5.92
N VAL A 226 27.62 -16.39 -6.30
CA VAL A 226 28.66 -16.84 -7.23
C VAL A 226 29.84 -17.46 -6.49
N THR A 227 30.34 -16.78 -5.44
CA THR A 227 31.52 -17.21 -4.69
C THR A 227 31.20 -18.10 -3.49
N GLY A 228 29.95 -18.03 -3.01
CA GLY A 228 29.51 -18.71 -1.77
C GLY A 228 29.95 -18.01 -0.49
N GLU A 229 30.69 -16.90 -0.61
CA GLU A 229 31.19 -16.15 0.55
C GLU A 229 30.04 -15.48 1.31
N THR A 230 30.09 -15.56 2.63
CA THR A 230 29.16 -14.91 3.53
C THR A 230 29.81 -13.66 4.13
N ARG A 231 29.04 -12.56 4.20
CA ARG A 231 29.46 -11.30 4.82
C ARG A 231 28.39 -10.81 5.78
N GLU A 232 28.78 -10.30 6.92
CA GLU A 232 27.89 -9.59 7.84
C GLU A 232 28.05 -8.08 7.63
N LEU A 233 26.90 -7.40 7.43
CA LEU A 233 26.81 -5.96 7.38
C LEU A 233 26.34 -5.47 8.74
N LYS A 234 27.08 -4.54 9.33
CA LYS A 234 26.66 -3.89 10.58
C LYS A 234 25.75 -2.71 10.21
N VAL A 235 24.44 -2.87 10.39
CA VAL A 235 23.42 -1.89 10.04
C VAL A 235 22.33 -1.87 11.11
N THR A 236 21.67 -0.74 11.28
CA THR A 236 20.58 -0.57 12.25
C THR A 236 19.21 -0.53 11.59
N GLY A 237 19.16 -0.37 10.25
CA GLY A 237 17.96 -0.41 9.45
C GLY A 237 18.13 -1.31 8.23
N PHE A 238 17.06 -2.03 7.87
CA PHE A 238 17.02 -2.92 6.71
C PHE A 238 15.74 -2.65 5.89
N PHE A 239 15.92 -2.15 4.66
CA PHE A 239 14.83 -1.75 3.78
C PHE A 239 14.60 -2.79 2.68
N VAL A 240 13.33 -3.21 2.50
CA VAL A 240 12.95 -4.22 1.50
C VAL A 240 12.27 -3.51 0.32
N ALA A 241 13.04 -3.24 -0.74
CA ALA A 241 12.60 -2.51 -1.93
C ALA A 241 12.47 -3.43 -3.16
N ILE A 242 11.81 -4.60 -2.99
CA ILE A 242 11.60 -5.59 -4.06
C ILE A 242 10.24 -5.45 -4.76
N GLY A 243 9.52 -4.38 -4.44
CA GLY A 243 8.26 -3.97 -5.05
C GLY A 243 7.03 -4.29 -4.19
N HIS A 244 5.88 -3.92 -4.72
CA HIS A 244 4.57 -4.13 -4.12
C HIS A 244 3.69 -4.96 -5.04
N LYS A 245 2.63 -5.54 -4.50
CA LYS A 245 1.55 -6.19 -5.25
C LYS A 245 0.26 -5.48 -4.87
N PRO A 246 -0.46 -4.85 -5.82
CA PRO A 246 -1.78 -4.30 -5.54
C PRO A 246 -2.77 -5.42 -5.24
N ASN A 247 -3.71 -5.16 -4.33
CA ASN A 247 -4.73 -6.13 -3.91
C ASN A 247 -5.93 -6.04 -4.84
N THR A 248 -5.75 -6.43 -6.09
CA THR A 248 -6.68 -6.19 -7.22
C THR A 248 -7.08 -7.47 -7.97
N ASP A 249 -6.61 -8.62 -7.54
CA ASP A 249 -6.78 -9.88 -8.26
C ASP A 249 -8.26 -10.20 -8.61
N ILE A 250 -9.21 -9.87 -7.71
CA ILE A 250 -10.65 -10.12 -7.92
C ILE A 250 -11.29 -9.22 -8.99
N PHE A 251 -10.62 -8.14 -9.39
CA PHE A 251 -11.12 -7.19 -10.38
C PHE A 251 -10.56 -7.41 -11.78
N LYS A 252 -9.66 -8.36 -11.96
CA LYS A 252 -8.87 -8.55 -13.19
C LYS A 252 -9.70 -8.74 -14.47
N GLU A 253 -10.85 -9.36 -14.36
CA GLU A 253 -11.74 -9.58 -15.53
C GLU A 253 -12.63 -8.37 -15.83
N TRP A 254 -12.67 -7.40 -14.96
CA TRP A 254 -13.64 -6.29 -14.99
C TRP A 254 -13.03 -4.92 -15.19
N LEU A 255 -11.86 -4.68 -14.56
CA LEU A 255 -11.22 -3.37 -14.52
C LEU A 255 -9.89 -3.40 -15.27
N ASP A 256 -9.62 -2.33 -16.02
CA ASP A 256 -8.35 -2.15 -16.71
C ASP A 256 -7.21 -2.00 -15.70
N MET A 257 -6.13 -2.73 -15.94
CA MET A 257 -4.93 -2.74 -15.11
C MET A 257 -3.69 -2.43 -15.95
N ASP A 258 -2.64 -1.96 -15.28
CA ASP A 258 -1.33 -1.91 -15.90
C ASP A 258 -0.65 -3.30 -15.84
N GLU A 259 0.54 -3.39 -16.41
CA GLU A 259 1.33 -4.64 -16.48
C GLU A 259 1.74 -5.19 -15.11
N THR A 260 1.62 -4.40 -14.05
CA THR A 260 1.94 -4.76 -12.66
C THR A 260 0.70 -5.01 -11.80
N GLY A 261 -0.50 -4.86 -12.38
CA GLY A 261 -1.78 -5.15 -11.75
C GLY A 261 -2.44 -3.96 -11.05
N TYR A 262 -1.87 -2.75 -11.13
CA TYR A 262 -2.52 -1.55 -10.59
C TYR A 262 -3.71 -1.12 -11.46
N LEU A 263 -4.81 -0.74 -10.79
CA LEU A 263 -6.01 -0.27 -11.48
C LEU A 263 -5.73 1.03 -12.22
N LYS A 264 -6.18 1.08 -13.49
CA LYS A 264 -6.11 2.30 -14.29
C LYS A 264 -7.31 3.18 -14.00
N VAL A 265 -7.04 4.46 -13.77
CA VAL A 265 -8.06 5.50 -13.64
C VAL A 265 -7.88 6.55 -14.72
N ILE A 266 -8.96 7.26 -15.05
CA ILE A 266 -8.89 8.41 -15.94
C ILE A 266 -8.07 9.51 -15.27
N PRO A 267 -7.01 10.03 -15.89
CA PRO A 267 -6.13 11.03 -15.29
C PRO A 267 -6.88 12.21 -14.68
N GLY A 268 -6.55 12.57 -13.46
CA GLY A 268 -7.20 13.66 -12.71
C GLY A 268 -8.51 13.27 -12.04
N THR A 269 -8.94 12.03 -12.14
CA THR A 269 -10.14 11.47 -11.48
C THR A 269 -9.84 10.15 -10.82
N THR A 270 -10.85 9.55 -10.17
CA THR A 270 -10.78 8.17 -9.63
C THR A 270 -11.61 7.18 -10.46
N LYS A 271 -12.19 7.64 -11.59
CA LYS A 271 -13.06 6.86 -12.48
C LYS A 271 -12.27 5.76 -13.17
N THR A 272 -12.77 4.54 -13.12
CA THR A 272 -12.22 3.40 -13.86
C THR A 272 -12.84 3.29 -15.27
N ASN A 273 -12.52 2.24 -16.01
CA ASN A 273 -13.18 1.89 -17.29
C ASN A 273 -14.63 1.40 -17.12
N ARG A 274 -15.16 1.27 -15.90
CA ARG A 274 -16.54 0.90 -15.58
C ARG A 274 -17.26 2.04 -14.90
N ALA A 275 -18.41 2.44 -15.46
CA ALA A 275 -19.25 3.46 -14.85
C ALA A 275 -19.71 3.03 -13.45
N GLY A 276 -19.70 3.95 -12.49
CA GLY A 276 -20.04 3.66 -11.10
C GLY A 276 -18.94 2.97 -10.27
N ILE A 277 -17.78 2.65 -10.88
CA ILE A 277 -16.65 2.06 -10.17
C ILE A 277 -15.47 3.04 -10.11
N PHE A 278 -15.01 3.29 -8.92
CA PHE A 278 -13.92 4.23 -8.59
C PHE A 278 -12.78 3.50 -7.89
N ALA A 279 -11.54 3.93 -8.10
CA ALA A 279 -10.38 3.35 -7.43
C ALA A 279 -9.56 4.43 -6.70
N ALA A 280 -9.16 4.15 -5.47
CA ALA A 280 -8.46 5.08 -4.60
C ALA A 280 -7.36 4.40 -3.78
N GLY A 281 -6.30 5.14 -3.46
CA GLY A 281 -5.16 4.65 -2.71
C GLY A 281 -4.26 3.74 -3.53
N ASP A 282 -3.49 2.94 -2.82
CA ASP A 282 -2.38 2.19 -3.38
C ASP A 282 -2.79 1.07 -4.36
N CYS A 283 -4.07 0.73 -4.48
CA CYS A 283 -4.52 -0.18 -5.53
C CYS A 283 -4.46 0.43 -6.94
N ALA A 284 -4.41 1.79 -7.03
CA ALA A 284 -4.27 2.55 -8.27
C ALA A 284 -3.00 3.43 -8.30
N ASP A 285 -2.47 3.82 -7.13
CA ASP A 285 -1.25 4.62 -7.01
C ASP A 285 -0.01 3.73 -6.83
N LYS A 286 0.71 3.48 -7.94
CA LYS A 286 1.98 2.76 -7.91
C LYS A 286 3.20 3.63 -7.60
N VAL A 287 3.02 4.96 -7.52
CA VAL A 287 4.11 5.94 -7.43
C VAL A 287 4.35 6.38 -6.01
N TYR A 288 3.36 6.98 -5.38
CA TYR A 288 3.53 7.61 -4.07
C TYR A 288 3.36 6.65 -2.90
N ARG A 289 2.26 5.89 -2.87
CA ARG A 289 1.93 4.93 -1.80
C ARG A 289 2.11 5.53 -0.41
N GLN A 290 1.52 6.72 -0.20
CA GLN A 290 1.53 7.44 1.07
C GLN A 290 0.13 7.49 1.67
N ALA A 291 0.05 7.45 3.00
CA ALA A 291 -1.21 7.55 3.73
C ALA A 291 -2.02 8.79 3.34
N VAL A 292 -1.34 9.95 3.22
CA VAL A 292 -1.97 11.22 2.87
C VAL A 292 -2.44 11.27 1.43
N SER A 293 -1.69 10.70 0.47
CA SER A 293 -2.13 10.61 -0.93
C SER A 293 -3.29 9.62 -1.08
N ALA A 294 -3.25 8.51 -0.34
CA ALA A 294 -4.36 7.56 -0.28
C ALA A 294 -5.63 8.21 0.28
N ALA A 295 -5.53 8.95 1.39
CA ALA A 295 -6.64 9.71 1.96
C ALA A 295 -7.19 10.73 0.94
N GLY A 296 -6.30 11.47 0.25
CA GLY A 296 -6.69 12.43 -0.79
C GLY A 296 -7.47 11.80 -1.93
N THR A 297 -7.01 10.67 -2.45
CA THR A 297 -7.72 9.93 -3.51
C THR A 297 -9.02 9.29 -2.99
N GLY A 298 -9.09 8.89 -1.73
CA GLY A 298 -10.33 8.47 -1.08
C GLY A 298 -11.40 9.57 -1.06
N CYS A 299 -11.01 10.80 -0.73
CA CYS A 299 -11.87 11.98 -0.83
C CYS A 299 -12.37 12.16 -2.29
N MET A 300 -11.46 12.13 -3.26
CA MET A 300 -11.80 12.25 -4.68
C MET A 300 -12.81 11.18 -5.13
N ALA A 301 -12.61 9.93 -4.71
CA ALA A 301 -13.48 8.81 -5.09
C ALA A 301 -14.91 8.97 -4.55
N ALA A 302 -15.06 9.45 -3.32
CA ALA A 302 -16.36 9.73 -2.75
C ALA A 302 -17.09 10.85 -3.49
N LEU A 303 -16.36 11.92 -3.88
CA LEU A 303 -16.94 13.02 -4.67
C LEU A 303 -17.28 12.59 -6.12
N ASP A 304 -16.47 11.74 -6.73
CA ASP A 304 -16.77 11.17 -8.05
C ASP A 304 -17.98 10.23 -7.99
N ALA A 305 -18.13 9.44 -6.91
CA ALA A 305 -19.29 8.58 -6.68
C ALA A 305 -20.56 9.39 -6.45
N GLU A 306 -20.49 10.45 -5.67
CA GLU A 306 -21.64 11.36 -5.43
C GLU A 306 -22.14 11.98 -6.74
N ARG A 307 -21.23 12.54 -7.55
CA ARG A 307 -21.57 13.12 -8.86
C ARG A 307 -22.20 12.09 -9.80
N TYR A 308 -21.61 10.88 -9.85
CA TYR A 308 -22.12 9.79 -10.67
C TYR A 308 -23.57 9.41 -10.27
N LEU A 309 -23.83 9.25 -8.97
CA LEU A 309 -25.18 8.90 -8.48
C LEU A 309 -26.19 10.01 -8.78
N ALA A 310 -25.81 11.28 -8.60
CA ALA A 310 -26.63 12.44 -8.92
C ALA A 310 -26.96 12.52 -10.42
N GLU A 311 -25.97 12.32 -11.30
CA GLU A 311 -26.14 12.32 -12.75
C GLU A 311 -27.11 11.22 -13.25
N HIS A 312 -27.19 10.09 -12.52
CA HIS A 312 -28.04 8.95 -12.84
C HIS A 312 -29.38 8.96 -12.07
N ASN A 313 -29.70 10.04 -11.33
CA ASN A 313 -30.92 10.18 -10.51
C ASN A 313 -31.10 9.04 -9.48
N ILE A 314 -30.01 8.55 -8.90
CA ILE A 314 -30.02 7.56 -7.85
C ILE A 314 -30.00 8.31 -6.51
N HIS A 315 -31.19 8.39 -5.85
CA HIS A 315 -31.40 9.18 -4.64
C HIS A 315 -31.44 8.35 -3.37
#